data_1d09c8faa4ddbd2f4380de8dece99790
#
_entry.id   1d09c8faa4ddbd2f4380de8dece99790
#
_cell.length_a   1.000
_cell.length_b   1.000
_cell.length_c   1.000
_cell.angle_alpha   90.00
_cell.angle_beta   90.00
_cell.angle_gamma   90.00
#
_symmetry.space_group_name_H-M   'P 1'
#
loop_
_entity.id
_entity.type
_entity.pdbx_description
1 polymer ?
#
loop_
_entity_poly.entity_id
_entity_poly.type
_entity_poly.pdbx_seq_one_letter_code
_entity_poly.pdbx_strand_id
1 'polypeptide(L)'
;MFHFVLLRNKKPLISLYAILISMFSNNVLALNQIGLGNEILDPQDAFKMTITKIDDSLLLNWKIEKTYYLYQNSIKVTHKNKSVKFVLTGDPVVHKDEFLGETVIFRDSLDLVILDQTEQSLINYEVIFQGCAEKRFCYTPIKVKLSTL
;
A
#
# COMPACT_ATOMS: atom_id res chain seq x y z
N MET A 1 19.19 -83.92 -17.31
CA MET A 1 18.91 -83.07 -18.45
C MET A 1 18.27 -81.80 -17.90
N PHE A 2 19.12 -80.85 -17.50
CA PHE A 2 18.68 -79.63 -16.80
C PHE A 2 18.54 -78.49 -17.81
N HIS A 3 17.35 -77.93 -17.97
CA HIS A 3 17.15 -76.71 -18.76
C HIS A 3 17.31 -75.48 -17.87
N PHE A 4 18.37 -74.71 -18.17
CA PHE A 4 18.65 -73.46 -17.51
C PHE A 4 17.88 -72.35 -18.26
N VAL A 5 16.84 -71.80 -17.63
CA VAL A 5 16.10 -70.68 -18.22
C VAL A 5 16.81 -69.42 -17.79
N LEU A 6 17.45 -68.73 -18.72
CA LEU A 6 18.03 -67.38 -18.56
C LEU A 6 16.93 -66.34 -18.40
N LEU A 7 16.74 -65.85 -17.18
CA LEU A 7 15.91 -64.65 -16.91
C LEU A 7 16.71 -63.42 -17.33
N ARG A 8 16.28 -62.85 -18.45
CA ARG A 8 16.87 -61.63 -19.03
C ARG A 8 16.39 -60.41 -18.24
N ASN A 9 17.28 -59.84 -17.44
CA ASN A 9 17.06 -58.71 -16.55
C ASN A 9 16.83 -57.43 -17.37
N LYS A 10 15.58 -56.93 -17.47
CA LYS A 10 15.20 -55.68 -18.16
C LYS A 10 15.16 -54.46 -17.24
N LYS A 11 16.05 -54.32 -16.29
CA LYS A 11 15.98 -53.30 -15.27
C LYS A 11 16.79 -51.97 -15.45
N PRO A 12 17.56 -51.68 -16.51
CA PRO A 12 18.24 -50.37 -16.59
C PRO A 12 17.44 -49.27 -17.24
N LEU A 13 16.40 -49.55 -18.09
CA LEU A 13 15.71 -48.50 -18.81
C LEU A 13 14.75 -47.65 -17.93
N ILE A 14 14.13 -48.25 -16.93
CA ILE A 14 13.14 -47.57 -16.06
C ILE A 14 13.88 -46.59 -15.09
N SER A 15 15.08 -46.95 -14.67
CA SER A 15 15.90 -46.12 -13.77
C SER A 15 16.41 -44.85 -14.45
N LEU A 16 16.74 -44.92 -15.73
CA LEU A 16 17.17 -43.75 -16.52
C LEU A 16 16.01 -42.75 -16.74
N TYR A 17 14.80 -43.23 -16.94
CA TYR A 17 13.63 -42.37 -17.17
C TYR A 17 13.20 -41.65 -15.89
N ALA A 18 13.34 -42.27 -14.72
CA ALA A 18 13.06 -41.63 -13.43
C ALA A 18 14.04 -40.48 -13.10
N ILE A 19 15.31 -40.61 -13.49
CA ILE A 19 16.33 -39.58 -13.30
C ILE A 19 16.11 -38.37 -14.23
N LEU A 20 15.64 -38.60 -15.47
CA LEU A 20 15.32 -37.53 -16.42
C LEU A 20 14.11 -36.69 -15.98
N ILE A 21 13.11 -37.28 -15.36
CA ILE A 21 11.92 -36.56 -14.87
C ILE A 21 12.25 -35.69 -13.65
N SER A 22 13.21 -36.09 -12.80
CA SER A 22 13.61 -35.33 -11.60
C SER A 22 14.40 -34.05 -11.94
N MET A 23 15.01 -33.95 -13.12
CA MET A 23 15.75 -32.75 -13.55
C MET A 23 14.87 -31.65 -14.14
N PHE A 24 13.63 -31.93 -14.51
CA PHE A 24 12.70 -30.94 -15.05
C PHE A 24 11.82 -30.28 -13.98
N SER A 25 11.83 -30.71 -12.72
CA SER A 25 10.93 -30.24 -11.67
C SER A 25 11.37 -28.99 -10.94
N ASN A 26 12.55 -28.40 -11.19
CA ASN A 26 13.09 -27.32 -10.41
C ASN A 26 12.99 -25.91 -11.02
N ASN A 27 12.24 -25.74 -12.12
CA ASN A 27 12.19 -24.44 -12.82
C ASN A 27 10.84 -23.71 -12.74
N VAL A 28 9.94 -24.09 -11.83
CA VAL A 28 8.59 -23.47 -11.77
C VAL A 28 8.44 -22.40 -10.68
N LEU A 29 9.46 -22.14 -9.86
CA LEU A 29 9.36 -21.21 -8.72
C LEU A 29 9.94 -19.81 -8.95
N ALA A 30 10.37 -19.47 -10.15
CA ALA A 30 11.02 -18.18 -10.41
C ALA A 30 10.15 -17.14 -11.14
N LEU A 31 8.84 -17.40 -11.36
CA LEU A 31 7.96 -16.49 -12.13
C LEU A 31 7.15 -15.51 -11.29
N ASN A 32 7.26 -15.54 -9.97
CA ASN A 32 6.47 -14.67 -9.07
C ASN A 32 7.22 -13.42 -8.57
N GLN A 33 8.34 -13.05 -9.18
CA GLN A 33 9.11 -11.85 -8.80
C GLN A 33 9.39 -10.90 -9.97
N ILE A 34 8.57 -10.94 -10.99
CA ILE A 34 8.49 -9.78 -11.88
C ILE A 34 7.39 -8.90 -11.29
N GLY A 35 7.66 -8.27 -10.16
CA GLY A 35 6.96 -7.10 -9.70
C GLY A 35 7.20 -6.04 -10.77
N LEU A 36 6.25 -5.91 -11.68
CA LEU A 36 6.17 -4.79 -12.59
C LEU A 36 6.13 -3.53 -11.71
N GLY A 37 7.25 -2.81 -11.60
CA GLY A 37 7.38 -1.56 -10.85
C GLY A 37 6.51 -0.42 -11.40
N ASN A 38 5.36 -0.74 -11.98
CA ASN A 38 4.39 0.14 -12.60
C ASN A 38 2.95 -0.05 -12.04
N GLU A 39 2.75 -0.88 -11.04
CA GLU A 39 1.43 -1.02 -10.42
C GLU A 39 1.13 0.21 -9.55
N ILE A 40 -0.07 0.76 -9.72
CA ILE A 40 -0.58 1.82 -8.85
C ILE A 40 -1.01 1.16 -7.55
N LEU A 41 -0.46 1.61 -6.44
CA LEU A 41 -0.77 1.07 -5.11
C LEU A 41 -2.22 1.35 -4.73
N ASP A 42 -2.80 0.51 -3.90
CA ASP A 42 -4.05 0.85 -3.23
C ASP A 42 -3.87 2.09 -2.34
N PRO A 43 -4.93 2.91 -2.15
CA PRO A 43 -4.82 4.16 -1.38
C PRO A 43 -4.24 3.98 0.02
N GLN A 44 -4.59 2.89 0.69
CA GLN A 44 -4.10 2.57 2.04
C GLN A 44 -2.63 2.16 2.08
N ASP A 45 -2.07 1.72 0.97
CA ASP A 45 -0.64 1.42 0.83
C ASP A 45 0.15 2.63 0.37
N ALA A 46 -0.43 3.46 -0.51
CA ALA A 46 0.17 4.70 -0.98
C ALA A 46 0.23 5.77 0.13
N PHE A 47 -0.78 5.81 1.03
CA PHE A 47 -0.96 6.82 2.07
C PHE A 47 -1.26 6.15 3.41
N LYS A 48 -0.26 5.48 3.98
CA LYS A 48 -0.42 4.79 5.28
C LYS A 48 -0.66 5.80 6.38
N MET A 49 -1.82 5.73 7.00
CA MET A 49 -2.20 6.66 8.06
C MET A 49 -2.23 5.95 9.41
N THR A 50 -1.71 6.63 10.42
CA THR A 50 -1.78 6.22 11.83
C THR A 50 -2.40 7.32 12.67
N ILE A 51 -3.06 6.93 13.76
CA ILE A 51 -3.64 7.87 14.72
C ILE A 51 -3.00 7.66 16.08
N THR A 52 -2.62 8.75 16.71
CA THR A 52 -2.13 8.76 18.09
C THR A 52 -2.89 9.82 18.88
N LYS A 53 -3.43 9.44 20.04
CA LYS A 53 -3.99 10.40 21.00
C LYS A 53 -2.87 10.89 21.90
N ILE A 54 -2.70 12.20 21.98
CA ILE A 54 -1.72 12.87 22.85
C ILE A 54 -2.50 13.88 23.66
N ASP A 55 -2.65 13.62 24.94
CA ASP A 55 -3.48 14.41 25.85
C ASP A 55 -4.89 14.68 25.28
N ASP A 56 -5.24 15.95 25.07
CA ASP A 56 -6.52 16.38 24.48
C ASP A 56 -6.42 16.63 22.96
N SER A 57 -5.38 16.13 22.30
CA SER A 57 -5.18 16.27 20.87
C SER A 57 -5.15 14.94 20.15
N LEU A 58 -5.55 14.93 18.88
CA LEU A 58 -5.37 13.80 17.99
C LEU A 58 -4.31 14.13 16.94
N LEU A 59 -3.29 13.31 16.89
CA LEU A 59 -2.28 13.33 15.84
C LEU A 59 -2.58 12.26 14.81
N LEU A 60 -2.80 12.68 13.58
CA LEU A 60 -2.84 11.81 12.40
C LEU A 60 -1.53 11.97 11.66
N ASN A 61 -0.83 10.88 11.45
CA ASN A 61 0.40 10.86 10.66
C ASN A 61 0.19 10.06 9.38
N TRP A 62 0.52 10.65 8.24
CA TRP A 62 0.65 9.96 6.96
C TRP A 62 2.10 9.66 6.66
N LYS A 63 2.37 8.38 6.37
CA LYS A 63 3.56 7.98 5.62
C LYS A 63 3.15 7.84 4.16
N ILE A 64 3.70 8.70 3.32
CA ILE A 64 3.39 8.78 1.89
C ILE A 64 4.46 7.97 1.15
N GLU A 65 4.03 7.04 0.28
CA GLU A 65 4.95 6.19 -0.45
C GLU A 65 5.70 7.01 -1.52
N LYS A 66 6.90 6.57 -1.88
CA LYS A 66 7.71 7.23 -2.90
C LYS A 66 6.95 7.37 -4.22
N THR A 67 7.10 8.52 -4.89
CA THR A 67 6.39 8.89 -6.12
C THR A 67 4.89 9.18 -5.93
N TYR A 68 4.43 9.26 -4.69
CA TYR A 68 3.07 9.73 -4.35
C TYR A 68 3.12 11.06 -3.61
N TYR A 69 1.99 11.76 -3.58
CA TYR A 69 1.83 13.01 -2.85
C TYR A 69 0.38 13.25 -2.45
N LEU A 70 0.18 14.06 -1.42
CA LEU A 70 -1.12 14.54 -0.96
C LEU A 70 -1.28 16.03 -1.29
N TYR A 71 -2.47 16.43 -1.72
CA TYR A 71 -2.81 17.84 -1.90
C TYR A 71 -3.20 18.49 -0.59
N GLN A 72 -2.55 19.57 -0.22
CA GLN A 72 -2.86 20.32 0.99
C GLN A 72 -4.32 20.75 1.05
N ASN A 73 -4.84 21.34 -0.04
CA ASN A 73 -6.18 21.89 -0.11
C ASN A 73 -7.29 20.85 -0.13
N SER A 74 -6.96 19.56 -0.32
CA SER A 74 -7.94 18.47 -0.32
C SER A 74 -8.26 17.97 1.09
N ILE A 75 -7.41 18.29 2.07
CA ILE A 75 -7.52 17.75 3.41
C ILE A 75 -8.64 18.46 4.18
N LYS A 76 -9.55 17.66 4.69
CA LYS A 76 -10.70 18.12 5.49
C LYS A 76 -10.90 17.18 6.66
N VAL A 77 -11.26 17.73 7.80
CA VAL A 77 -11.66 16.94 8.98
C VAL A 77 -13.07 17.35 9.36
N THR A 78 -13.91 16.37 9.62
CA THR A 78 -15.27 16.58 10.10
C THR A 78 -15.56 15.75 11.35
N HIS A 79 -16.39 16.28 12.22
CA HIS A 79 -16.99 15.57 13.35
C HIS A 79 -18.49 15.80 13.34
N LYS A 80 -19.28 14.71 13.32
CA LYS A 80 -20.76 14.79 13.20
C LYS A 80 -21.18 15.72 12.03
N ASN A 81 -20.51 15.60 10.87
CA ASN A 81 -20.71 16.40 9.68
C ASN A 81 -20.37 17.92 9.81
N LYS A 82 -19.78 18.34 10.92
CA LYS A 82 -19.29 19.71 11.10
C LYS A 82 -17.77 19.76 10.84
N SER A 83 -17.32 20.82 10.15
CA SER A 83 -15.89 21.03 9.93
C SER A 83 -15.16 21.25 11.27
N VAL A 84 -14.01 20.61 11.38
CA VAL A 84 -13.12 20.71 12.54
C VAL A 84 -11.84 21.43 12.13
N LYS A 85 -11.36 22.30 12.99
CA LYS A 85 -10.07 23.00 12.80
C LYS A 85 -8.92 22.04 13.11
N PHE A 86 -7.88 22.12 12.30
CA PHE A 86 -6.66 21.32 12.44
C PHE A 86 -5.43 22.12 12.00
N VAL A 87 -4.27 21.64 12.37
CA VAL A 87 -2.98 22.17 11.96
C VAL A 87 -2.26 21.10 11.16
N LEU A 88 -1.66 21.46 10.02
CA LEU A 88 -0.78 20.61 9.24
C LEU A 88 0.67 20.94 9.56
N THR A 89 1.48 19.90 9.71
CA THR A 89 2.92 20.00 9.91
C THR A 89 3.62 19.03 8.96
N GLY A 90 4.57 19.54 8.17
CA GLY A 90 5.31 18.77 7.16
C GLY A 90 6.07 19.74 6.26
N ASP A 91 6.68 19.22 5.22
CA ASP A 91 7.44 20.02 4.24
C ASP A 91 6.57 20.30 3.00
N PRO A 92 5.87 21.45 2.95
CA PRO A 92 5.02 21.78 1.80
C PRO A 92 5.86 22.13 0.57
N VAL A 93 5.49 21.60 -0.58
CA VAL A 93 6.14 21.86 -1.86
C VAL A 93 5.13 22.46 -2.84
N VAL A 94 5.51 23.57 -3.47
CA VAL A 94 4.73 24.11 -4.61
C VAL A 94 4.96 23.19 -5.81
N HIS A 95 3.87 22.67 -6.36
CA HIS A 95 3.86 21.71 -7.46
C HIS A 95 2.96 22.20 -8.58
N LYS A 96 3.44 22.09 -9.82
CA LYS A 96 2.62 22.37 -11.01
C LYS A 96 1.97 21.07 -11.45
N ASP A 97 0.72 20.94 -11.09
CA ASP A 97 -0.11 19.77 -11.43
C ASP A 97 -0.78 19.96 -12.80
N GLU A 98 -0.93 18.86 -13.53
CA GLU A 98 -1.54 18.88 -14.87
C GLU A 98 -3.05 19.17 -14.83
N PHE A 99 -3.73 18.86 -13.72
CA PHE A 99 -5.17 18.99 -13.56
C PHE A 99 -5.57 20.22 -12.76
N LEU A 100 -4.79 20.57 -11.73
CA LEU A 100 -5.11 21.64 -10.78
C LEU A 100 -4.25 22.90 -10.96
N GLY A 101 -3.26 22.87 -11.85
CA GLY A 101 -2.31 23.96 -12.01
C GLY A 101 -1.33 24.06 -10.84
N GLU A 102 -1.01 25.28 -10.40
CA GLU A 102 -0.12 25.48 -9.26
C GLU A 102 -0.84 25.14 -7.95
N THR A 103 -0.29 24.21 -7.19
CA THR A 103 -0.87 23.71 -5.94
C THR A 103 0.22 23.37 -4.93
N VAL A 104 -0.16 23.24 -3.66
CA VAL A 104 0.75 22.80 -2.59
C VAL A 104 0.51 21.35 -2.26
N ILE A 105 1.59 20.57 -2.23
CA ILE A 105 1.57 19.14 -1.94
C ILE A 105 2.49 18.79 -0.79
N PHE A 106 2.26 17.62 -0.19
CA PHE A 106 3.15 16.97 0.78
C PHE A 106 3.65 15.66 0.21
N ARG A 107 4.93 15.36 0.42
CA ARG A 107 5.62 14.12 0.08
C ARG A 107 6.19 13.47 1.34
N ASP A 108 6.51 12.20 1.27
CA ASP A 108 7.15 11.40 2.33
C ASP A 108 6.33 11.31 3.62
N SER A 109 6.00 12.42 4.25
CA SER A 109 5.21 12.44 5.48
C SER A 109 4.40 13.72 5.65
N LEU A 110 3.29 13.60 6.40
CA LEU A 110 2.45 14.72 6.81
C LEU A 110 1.84 14.40 8.16
N ASP A 111 1.90 15.37 9.06
CA ASP A 111 1.18 15.34 10.33
C ASP A 111 -0.01 16.28 10.30
N LEU A 112 -1.12 15.86 10.86
CA LEU A 112 -2.31 16.66 11.10
C LEU A 112 -2.67 16.57 12.58
N VAL A 113 -2.75 17.69 13.23
CA VAL A 113 -3.14 17.79 14.64
C VAL A 113 -4.51 18.42 14.75
N ILE A 114 -5.46 17.68 15.35
CA ILE A 114 -6.75 18.20 15.77
C ILE A 114 -6.62 18.60 17.24
N LEU A 115 -6.77 19.89 17.50
CA LEU A 115 -6.71 20.49 18.83
C LEU A 115 -8.09 20.46 19.48
N ASP A 116 -8.09 20.51 20.83
CA ASP A 116 -9.29 20.70 21.62
C ASP A 116 -10.38 19.64 21.38
N GLN A 117 -10.03 18.41 21.70
CA GLN A 117 -10.96 17.27 21.66
C GLN A 117 -11.85 17.28 22.91
N THR A 118 -12.95 18.00 22.85
CA THR A 118 -13.96 18.02 23.92
C THR A 118 -14.66 16.66 24.10
N GLU A 119 -14.61 15.79 23.09
CA GLU A 119 -15.12 14.42 23.16
C GLU A 119 -13.97 13.41 23.17
N GLN A 120 -13.93 12.54 24.17
CA GLN A 120 -12.90 11.50 24.30
C GLN A 120 -13.01 10.36 23.25
N SER A 121 -14.03 10.40 22.41
CA SER A 121 -14.35 9.34 21.47
C SER A 121 -13.98 9.74 20.03
N LEU A 122 -13.32 8.83 19.31
CA LEU A 122 -13.06 8.96 17.87
C LEU A 122 -14.30 8.73 16.99
N ILE A 123 -15.41 8.36 17.60
CA ILE A 123 -16.67 8.10 16.88
C ILE A 123 -17.13 9.37 16.17
N ASN A 124 -17.53 9.21 14.89
CA ASN A 124 -18.01 10.27 14.00
C ASN A 124 -16.96 11.30 13.55
N TYR A 125 -15.68 11.06 13.82
CA TYR A 125 -14.63 11.80 13.12
C TYR A 125 -14.33 11.15 11.77
N GLU A 126 -14.28 11.96 10.74
CA GLU A 126 -13.86 11.57 9.40
C GLU A 126 -12.78 12.51 8.89
N VAL A 127 -11.77 11.96 8.25
CA VAL A 127 -10.81 12.71 7.46
C VAL A 127 -11.02 12.41 5.99
N ILE A 128 -10.97 13.46 5.16
CA ILE A 128 -11.03 13.37 3.71
C ILE A 128 -9.74 13.96 3.17
N PHE A 129 -9.12 13.28 2.22
CA PHE A 129 -7.92 13.75 1.56
C PHE A 129 -7.85 13.21 0.14
N GLN A 130 -7.03 13.82 -0.70
CA GLN A 130 -6.77 13.36 -2.06
C GLN A 130 -5.28 13.40 -2.34
N GLY A 131 -4.81 12.40 -3.07
CA GLY A 131 -3.44 12.32 -3.50
C GLY A 131 -3.32 11.66 -4.86
N CYS A 132 -2.10 11.66 -5.39
CA CYS A 132 -1.81 11.11 -6.72
C CYS A 132 -0.53 10.28 -6.70
N ALA A 133 -0.44 9.32 -7.61
CA ALA A 133 0.80 8.76 -8.11
C ALA A 133 1.35 9.71 -9.18
N GLU A 134 2.54 10.24 -8.98
CA GLU A 134 3.14 11.29 -9.80
C GLU A 134 3.16 10.90 -11.29
N LYS A 135 2.63 11.79 -12.15
CA LYS A 135 2.55 11.63 -13.61
C LYS A 135 1.80 10.37 -14.07
N ARG A 136 0.95 9.79 -13.23
CA ARG A 136 0.29 8.52 -13.54
C ARG A 136 -1.20 8.54 -13.26
N PHE A 137 -1.61 8.80 -12.03
CA PHE A 137 -2.98 8.61 -11.59
C PHE A 137 -3.30 9.44 -10.35
N CYS A 138 -4.48 10.07 -10.33
CA CYS A 138 -5.01 10.72 -9.13
C CYS A 138 -6.19 9.94 -8.59
N TYR A 139 -6.15 9.64 -7.30
CA TYR A 139 -7.25 8.98 -6.61
C TYR A 139 -8.45 9.91 -6.50
N THR A 140 -9.64 9.35 -6.48
CA THR A 140 -10.81 10.08 -6.00
C THR A 140 -10.63 10.44 -4.54
N PRO A 141 -11.30 11.49 -3.99
CA PRO A 141 -11.20 11.82 -2.59
C PRO A 141 -11.42 10.61 -1.68
N ILE A 142 -10.42 10.31 -0.85
CA ILE A 142 -10.40 9.19 0.08
C ILE A 142 -11.02 9.66 1.39
N LYS A 143 -11.98 8.89 1.90
CA LYS A 143 -12.66 9.18 3.17
C LYS A 143 -12.36 8.08 4.17
N VAL A 144 -11.85 8.46 5.33
CA VAL A 144 -11.49 7.53 6.41
C VAL A 144 -12.23 7.93 7.69
N LYS A 145 -12.91 6.95 8.30
CA LYS A 145 -13.50 7.11 9.64
C LYS A 145 -12.44 6.79 10.68
N LEU A 146 -12.16 7.73 11.58
CA LEU A 146 -11.07 7.57 12.54
C LEU A 146 -11.33 6.47 13.60
N SER A 147 -12.57 6.06 13.80
CA SER A 147 -12.93 4.96 14.70
C SER A 147 -12.57 3.55 14.19
N THR A 148 -12.07 3.43 12.94
CA THR A 148 -11.78 2.15 12.30
C THR A 148 -10.28 1.90 12.09
N LEU A 149 -9.44 2.77 12.61
CA LEU A 149 -7.97 2.69 12.54
C LEU A 149 -7.35 2.19 13.84
#